data_560c57c9718c6fdfbeb247b8f70af43f
#
_entry.id   560c57c9718c6fdfbeb247b8f70af43f
#
_cell.length_a   1.000
_cell.length_b   1.000
_cell.length_c   1.000
_cell.angle_alpha   90.00
_cell.angle_beta   90.00
_cell.angle_gamma   90.00
#
_symmetry.space_group_name_H-M   'P 1'
#
loop_
_entity.id
_entity.type
_entity.pdbx_description
1 polymer ?
#
loop_
_entity_poly.entity_id
_entity_poly.type
_entity_poly.pdbx_seq_one_letter_code
_entity_poly.pdbx_strand_id
1 'polypeptide(L)'
;MTFEQEWAELRAAAAERTAMQIDSIPAEGGGGGGGGQDLVVNRDDLGAIGSDAYDLLGRLGKEGDIARASTFDAATALTNGNFVSGSAVMKVHDFWQTHLKTLLDACGQISNHLDYSKARHAEDEAKIEGDLTRISVLTEYMK
;
A
#
# COMPACT_ATOMS: atom_id res chain seq x y z
N MET A 1 32.17 -6.18 -7.36
CA MET A 1 30.96 -5.35 -7.47
C MET A 1 30.99 -4.30 -6.38
N THR A 2 30.65 -3.06 -6.68
CA THR A 2 30.54 -2.01 -5.67
C THR A 2 29.11 -2.05 -5.10
N PHE A 3 28.95 -1.62 -3.85
CA PHE A 3 27.64 -1.51 -3.16
C PHE A 3 26.58 -0.78 -4.03
N GLU A 4 26.99 0.25 -4.75
CA GLU A 4 26.13 1.03 -5.64
C GLU A 4 25.59 0.19 -6.83
N GLN A 5 26.40 -0.73 -7.34
CA GLN A 5 25.99 -1.60 -8.43
C GLN A 5 25.00 -2.67 -7.95
N GLU A 6 25.25 -3.32 -6.81
CA GLU A 6 24.30 -4.25 -6.18
C GLU A 6 22.98 -3.58 -5.84
N TRP A 7 23.03 -2.36 -5.31
CA TRP A 7 21.83 -1.61 -4.96
C TRP A 7 21.02 -1.18 -6.17
N ALA A 8 21.68 -0.83 -7.28
CA ALA A 8 21.02 -0.53 -8.55
C ALA A 8 20.32 -1.77 -9.15
N GLU A 9 20.97 -2.94 -9.09
CA GLU A 9 20.40 -4.21 -9.55
C GLU A 9 19.19 -4.63 -8.70
N LEU A 10 19.26 -4.50 -7.38
CA LEU A 10 18.14 -4.81 -6.48
C LEU A 10 16.95 -3.87 -6.73
N ARG A 11 17.20 -2.59 -6.99
CA ARG A 11 16.14 -1.64 -7.35
C ARG A 11 15.51 -1.96 -8.71
N ALA A 12 16.31 -2.33 -9.71
CA ALA A 12 15.81 -2.72 -11.02
C ALA A 12 14.95 -3.98 -10.93
N ALA A 13 15.41 -5.00 -10.19
CA ALA A 13 14.66 -6.24 -9.96
C ALA A 13 13.37 -6.00 -9.15
N ALA A 14 13.37 -5.07 -8.20
CA ALA A 14 12.17 -4.67 -7.46
C ALA A 14 11.19 -3.91 -8.37
N ALA A 15 11.67 -3.02 -9.23
CA ALA A 15 10.84 -2.29 -10.19
C ALA A 15 10.18 -3.22 -11.22
N GLU A 16 10.87 -4.27 -11.67
CA GLU A 16 10.28 -5.29 -12.54
C GLU A 16 9.19 -6.10 -11.83
N ARG A 17 9.36 -6.39 -10.55
CA ARG A 17 8.33 -7.10 -9.74
C ARG A 17 7.12 -6.23 -9.40
N THR A 18 7.32 -4.93 -9.28
CA THR A 18 6.26 -3.95 -8.99
C THR A 18 5.72 -3.24 -10.23
N ALA A 19 6.17 -3.57 -11.43
CA ALA A 19 5.50 -3.19 -12.65
C ALA A 19 4.11 -3.84 -12.63
N MET A 20 3.18 -3.24 -11.89
CA MET A 20 1.76 -3.48 -12.06
C MET A 20 1.44 -3.09 -13.50
N GLN A 21 1.32 -4.09 -14.33
CA GLN A 21 0.67 -3.95 -15.61
C GLN A 21 -0.77 -3.56 -15.28
N ILE A 22 -1.04 -2.27 -15.28
CA ILE A 22 -2.43 -1.79 -15.36
C ILE A 22 -2.88 -2.29 -16.72
N ASP A 23 -3.65 -3.36 -16.70
CA ASP A 23 -4.27 -3.91 -17.89
C ASP A 23 -5.17 -2.80 -18.46
N SER A 24 -4.68 -2.15 -19.50
CA SER A 24 -5.44 -1.16 -20.24
C SER A 24 -6.60 -1.91 -20.85
N ILE A 25 -7.82 -1.61 -20.44
CA ILE A 25 -9.04 -2.05 -21.09
C ILE A 25 -8.86 -1.77 -22.58
N PRO A 26 -8.84 -2.78 -23.48
CA PRO A 26 -8.76 -2.54 -24.91
C PRO A 26 -10.00 -1.77 -25.32
N ALA A 27 -9.82 -0.61 -25.92
CA ALA A 27 -10.90 0.09 -26.62
C ALA A 27 -11.52 -0.90 -27.64
N GLU A 28 -12.84 -1.01 -27.61
CA GLU A 28 -13.65 -1.88 -28.48
C GLU A 28 -13.13 -1.96 -29.90
N GLY A 29 -12.78 -3.14 -30.35
CA GLY A 29 -12.39 -3.39 -31.73
C GLY A 29 -11.74 -4.73 -31.96
N GLY A 30 -12.52 -5.81 -32.07
CA GLY A 30 -12.24 -6.98 -32.91
C GLY A 30 -11.25 -8.02 -32.39
N GLY A 31 -11.79 -9.12 -31.93
CA GLY A 31 -11.38 -10.49 -32.22
C GLY A 31 -9.98 -10.95 -31.86
N GLY A 32 -9.86 -11.82 -30.85
CA GLY A 32 -8.66 -12.65 -30.68
C GLY A 32 -8.48 -13.09 -29.24
N GLY A 33 -8.81 -14.36 -28.96
CA GLY A 33 -8.74 -14.98 -27.64
C GLY A 33 -7.36 -14.90 -27.00
N GLY A 34 -7.33 -14.32 -25.84
CA GLY A 34 -6.27 -14.43 -24.86
C GLY A 34 -6.97 -14.34 -23.52
N GLY A 35 -6.97 -15.42 -22.74
CA GLY A 35 -7.63 -15.49 -21.44
C GLY A 35 -7.07 -14.43 -20.52
N GLY A 36 -7.67 -13.25 -20.52
CA GLY A 36 -7.53 -12.27 -19.47
C GLY A 36 -8.10 -12.90 -18.21
N GLN A 37 -7.27 -13.15 -17.22
CA GLN A 37 -7.79 -13.46 -15.90
C GLN A 37 -8.50 -12.20 -15.41
N ASP A 38 -9.82 -12.26 -15.36
CA ASP A 38 -10.59 -11.24 -14.68
C ASP A 38 -10.02 -11.05 -13.27
N LEU A 39 -9.75 -9.80 -12.90
CA LEU A 39 -9.30 -9.46 -11.56
C LEU A 39 -10.46 -9.77 -10.59
N VAL A 40 -10.43 -10.98 -10.02
CA VAL A 40 -11.38 -11.36 -8.99
C VAL A 40 -10.94 -10.75 -7.68
N VAL A 41 -11.59 -9.67 -7.28
CA VAL A 41 -11.36 -9.01 -6.00
C VAL A 41 -12.32 -9.62 -4.98
N ASN A 42 -11.77 -10.37 -4.03
CA ASN A 42 -12.54 -10.90 -2.91
C ASN A 42 -12.61 -9.82 -1.80
N ARG A 43 -13.83 -9.53 -1.32
CA ARG A 43 -14.05 -8.55 -0.24
C ARG A 43 -13.33 -8.91 1.05
N ASP A 44 -13.25 -10.19 1.36
CA ASP A 44 -12.60 -10.67 2.58
C ASP A 44 -11.09 -10.43 2.50
N ASP A 45 -10.49 -10.58 1.32
CA ASP A 45 -9.07 -10.31 1.09
C ASP A 45 -8.76 -8.81 1.21
N LEU A 46 -9.60 -7.94 0.67
CA LEU A 46 -9.45 -6.49 0.84
C LEU A 46 -9.57 -6.07 2.31
N GLY A 47 -10.52 -6.66 3.03
CA GLY A 47 -10.70 -6.43 4.46
C GLY A 47 -9.48 -6.88 5.27
N ALA A 48 -8.91 -8.04 4.95
CA ALA A 48 -7.71 -8.56 5.60
C ALA A 48 -6.51 -7.63 5.36
N ILE A 49 -6.25 -7.22 4.12
CA ILE A 49 -5.16 -6.29 3.78
C ILE A 49 -5.33 -4.93 4.49
N GLY A 50 -6.57 -4.41 4.57
CA GLY A 50 -6.86 -3.18 5.30
C GLY A 50 -6.56 -3.29 6.79
N SER A 51 -6.92 -4.41 7.41
CA SER A 51 -6.62 -4.71 8.82
C SER A 51 -5.12 -4.86 9.06
N ASP A 52 -4.41 -5.57 8.18
CA ASP A 52 -2.95 -5.72 8.27
C ASP A 52 -2.22 -4.38 8.14
N ALA A 53 -2.70 -3.49 7.25
CA ALA A 53 -2.16 -2.14 7.12
C ALA A 53 -2.39 -1.31 8.39
N TYR A 54 -3.56 -1.45 9.02
CA TYR A 54 -3.88 -0.79 10.29
C TYR A 54 -3.01 -1.30 11.44
N ASP A 55 -2.83 -2.61 11.54
CA ASP A 55 -1.97 -3.22 12.55
C ASP A 55 -0.50 -2.81 12.36
N LEU A 56 -0.04 -2.75 11.10
CA LEU A 56 1.30 -2.26 10.78
C LEU A 56 1.47 -0.79 11.16
N LEU A 57 0.46 0.06 10.91
CA LEU A 57 0.43 1.44 11.37
C LEU A 57 0.62 1.55 12.88
N GLY A 58 -0.15 0.75 13.64
CA GLY A 58 -0.07 0.70 15.10
C GLY A 58 1.30 0.25 15.63
N ARG A 59 1.89 -0.76 15.00
CA ARG A 59 3.23 -1.27 15.34
C ARG A 59 4.33 -0.27 14.98
N LEU A 60 4.32 0.27 13.78
CA LEU A 60 5.28 1.29 13.36
C LEU A 60 5.24 2.53 14.26
N GLY A 61 4.04 2.96 14.67
CA GLY A 61 3.88 4.10 15.57
C GLY A 61 4.47 3.87 16.96
N LYS A 62 4.48 2.63 17.45
CA LYS A 62 5.02 2.28 18.77
C LYS A 62 6.50 1.89 18.71
N GLU A 63 6.87 1.08 17.72
CA GLU A 63 8.17 0.41 17.66
C GLU A 63 9.17 1.17 16.78
N GLY A 64 8.69 1.88 15.76
CA GLY A 64 9.55 2.56 14.80
C GLY A 64 10.34 3.72 15.38
N ASP A 65 9.92 4.26 16.51
CA ASP A 65 10.55 5.43 17.15
C ASP A 65 11.34 5.11 18.43
N ILE A 66 11.46 3.83 18.79
CA ILE A 66 12.11 3.40 20.05
C ILE A 66 13.54 3.92 20.17
N ALA A 67 14.32 3.90 19.10
CA ALA A 67 15.72 4.31 19.11
C ALA A 67 15.94 5.83 18.93
N ARG A 68 14.89 6.60 18.73
CA ARG A 68 14.99 8.03 18.39
C ARG A 68 15.81 8.83 19.39
N ALA A 69 15.40 8.80 20.65
CA ALA A 69 16.04 9.59 21.71
C ALA A 69 17.50 9.20 21.88
N SER A 70 17.78 7.91 21.99
CA SER A 70 19.14 7.41 22.19
C SER A 70 20.06 7.68 20.99
N THR A 71 19.52 7.61 19.76
CA THR A 71 20.28 7.93 18.55
C THR A 71 20.60 9.42 18.46
N PHE A 72 19.65 10.29 18.82
CA PHE A 72 19.86 11.73 18.89
C PHE A 72 20.93 12.10 19.95
N ASP A 73 20.82 11.53 21.15
CA ASP A 73 21.77 11.76 22.23
C ASP A 73 23.18 11.29 21.86
N ALA A 74 23.28 10.11 21.23
CA ALA A 74 24.55 9.59 20.74
C ALA A 74 25.17 10.49 19.67
N ALA A 75 24.38 10.96 18.69
CA ALA A 75 24.83 11.88 17.66
C ALA A 75 25.34 13.20 18.24
N THR A 76 24.63 13.74 19.24
CA THR A 76 24.99 14.96 19.94
C THR A 76 26.28 14.78 20.74
N ALA A 77 26.41 13.68 21.50
CA ALA A 77 27.61 13.38 22.27
C ALA A 77 28.86 13.22 21.38
N LEU A 78 28.72 12.52 20.24
CA LEU A 78 29.81 12.38 19.27
C LEU A 78 30.22 13.73 18.66
N THR A 79 29.24 14.57 18.33
CA THR A 79 29.48 15.90 17.78
C THR A 79 30.22 16.79 18.79
N ASN A 80 29.79 16.79 20.04
CA ASN A 80 30.43 17.53 21.13
C ASN A 80 31.86 17.03 21.44
N GLY A 81 32.11 15.72 21.20
CA GLY A 81 33.44 15.12 21.29
C GLY A 81 34.33 15.35 20.06
N ASN A 82 33.92 16.22 19.12
CA ASN A 82 34.61 16.49 17.86
C ASN A 82 34.79 15.27 16.94
N PHE A 83 33.93 14.25 17.06
CA PHE A 83 33.93 13.10 16.15
C PHE A 83 33.12 13.42 14.88
N VAL A 84 33.72 13.21 13.70
CA VAL A 84 33.09 13.42 12.40
C VAL A 84 31.81 12.52 12.24
N SER A 85 31.83 11.36 12.89
CA SER A 85 30.69 10.42 12.88
C SER A 85 29.42 10.99 13.51
N GLY A 86 29.51 11.98 14.40
CA GLY A 86 28.33 12.58 15.03
C GLY A 86 27.33 13.14 14.00
N SER A 87 27.85 13.90 13.01
CA SER A 87 27.01 14.43 11.93
C SER A 87 26.43 13.36 11.02
N ALA A 88 27.12 12.24 10.82
CA ALA A 88 26.62 11.12 10.04
C ALA A 88 25.47 10.40 10.76
N VAL A 89 25.61 10.17 12.06
CA VAL A 89 24.55 9.57 12.89
C VAL A 89 23.31 10.47 12.93
N MET A 90 23.48 11.79 13.02
CA MET A 90 22.37 12.74 12.96
C MET A 90 21.61 12.66 11.63
N LYS A 91 22.33 12.60 10.51
CA LYS A 91 21.69 12.43 9.19
C LYS A 91 20.89 11.13 9.07
N VAL A 92 21.41 10.03 9.61
CA VAL A 92 20.67 8.76 9.65
C VAL A 92 19.41 8.89 10.50
N HIS A 93 19.51 9.54 11.65
CA HIS A 93 18.37 9.84 12.51
C HIS A 93 17.28 10.62 11.76
N ASP A 94 17.62 11.72 11.11
CA ASP A 94 16.67 12.58 10.39
C ASP A 94 16.04 11.83 9.18
N PHE A 95 16.86 11.06 8.47
CA PHE A 95 16.42 10.23 7.37
C PHE A 95 15.40 9.16 7.84
N TRP A 96 15.72 8.48 8.95
CA TRP A 96 14.80 7.51 9.54
C TRP A 96 13.47 8.13 9.94
N GLN A 97 13.48 9.28 10.60
CA GLN A 97 12.26 9.99 11.01
C GLN A 97 11.38 10.35 9.81
N THR A 98 11.98 10.83 8.73
CA THR A 98 11.26 11.16 7.51
C THR A 98 10.61 9.93 6.88
N HIS A 99 11.34 8.80 6.82
CA HIS A 99 10.83 7.55 6.25
C HIS A 99 9.75 6.93 7.12
N LEU A 100 9.93 6.94 8.44
CA LEU A 100 8.93 6.44 9.38
C LEU A 100 7.60 7.18 9.22
N LYS A 101 7.65 8.51 9.12
CA LYS A 101 6.46 9.32 8.88
C LYS A 101 5.78 8.95 7.55
N THR A 102 6.56 8.83 6.48
CA THR A 102 6.02 8.44 5.16
C THR A 102 5.37 7.05 5.20
N LEU A 103 5.97 6.10 5.91
CA LEU A 103 5.39 4.76 6.07
C LEU A 103 4.09 4.78 6.88
N LEU A 104 4.05 5.56 7.96
CA LEU A 104 2.83 5.73 8.75
C LEU A 104 1.70 6.34 7.91
N ASP A 105 2.00 7.40 7.16
CA ASP A 105 1.02 8.02 6.26
C ASP A 105 0.55 7.04 5.18
N ALA A 106 1.46 6.26 4.59
CA ALA A 106 1.11 5.25 3.58
C ALA A 106 0.21 4.14 4.15
N CYS A 107 0.55 3.57 5.30
CA CYS A 107 -0.28 2.55 5.96
C CYS A 107 -1.68 3.09 6.29
N GLY A 108 -1.78 4.32 6.79
CA GLY A 108 -3.06 4.97 7.07
C GLY A 108 -3.90 5.17 5.81
N GLN A 109 -3.29 5.60 4.71
CA GLN A 109 -3.97 5.75 3.42
C GLN A 109 -4.45 4.41 2.87
N ILE A 110 -3.61 3.37 2.90
CA ILE A 110 -3.99 2.03 2.43
C ILE A 110 -5.20 1.52 3.21
N SER A 111 -5.16 1.57 4.54
CA SER A 111 -6.28 1.13 5.38
C SER A 111 -7.56 1.88 5.05
N ASN A 112 -7.53 3.22 5.00
CA ASN A 112 -8.68 4.05 4.71
C ASN A 112 -9.26 3.81 3.31
N HIS A 113 -8.40 3.64 2.28
CA HIS A 113 -8.85 3.40 0.92
C HIS A 113 -9.47 2.02 0.75
N LEU A 114 -8.96 1.00 1.43
CA LEU A 114 -9.51 -0.34 1.37
C LEU A 114 -10.87 -0.43 2.10
N ASP A 115 -11.02 0.24 3.24
CA ASP A 115 -12.30 0.34 3.93
C ASP A 115 -13.34 1.07 3.09
N TYR A 116 -12.96 2.18 2.44
CA TYR A 116 -13.84 2.90 1.51
C TYR A 116 -14.25 2.02 0.33
N SER A 117 -13.30 1.34 -0.31
CA SER A 117 -13.58 0.46 -1.44
C SER A 117 -14.52 -0.68 -1.06
N LYS A 118 -14.29 -1.30 0.11
CA LYS A 118 -15.17 -2.35 0.65
C LYS A 118 -16.61 -1.85 0.84
N ALA A 119 -16.77 -0.65 1.42
CA ALA A 119 -18.08 -0.06 1.64
C ALA A 119 -18.80 0.25 0.31
N ARG A 120 -18.09 0.81 -0.67
CA ARG A 120 -18.65 1.11 -1.99
C ARG A 120 -19.09 -0.15 -2.74
N HIS A 121 -18.27 -1.20 -2.73
CA HIS A 121 -18.67 -2.48 -3.34
C HIS A 121 -19.92 -3.09 -2.70
N ALA A 122 -20.05 -2.98 -1.37
CA ALA A 122 -21.24 -3.46 -0.68
C ALA A 122 -22.50 -2.68 -1.09
N GLU A 123 -22.39 -1.36 -1.25
CA GLU A 123 -23.48 -0.50 -1.70
C GLU A 123 -23.89 -0.81 -3.14
N ASP A 124 -22.94 -0.96 -4.04
CA ASP A 124 -23.17 -1.27 -5.46
C ASP A 124 -23.86 -2.64 -5.64
N GLU A 125 -23.46 -3.66 -4.88
CA GLU A 125 -24.11 -4.97 -4.95
C GLU A 125 -25.52 -4.96 -4.39
N ALA A 126 -25.76 -4.27 -3.28
CA ALA A 126 -27.11 -4.14 -2.75
C ALA A 126 -28.07 -3.46 -3.77
N LYS A 127 -27.53 -2.49 -4.51
CA LYS A 127 -28.27 -1.83 -5.59
C LYS A 127 -28.54 -2.79 -6.76
N ILE A 128 -27.53 -3.54 -7.22
CA ILE A 128 -27.66 -4.52 -8.30
C ILE A 128 -28.70 -5.60 -7.91
N GLU A 129 -28.62 -6.12 -6.68
CA GLU A 129 -29.59 -7.10 -6.17
C GLU A 129 -31.02 -6.53 -6.17
N GLY A 130 -31.18 -5.28 -5.74
CA GLY A 130 -32.47 -4.59 -5.77
C GLY A 130 -33.04 -4.41 -7.19
N ASP A 131 -32.19 -4.04 -8.14
CA ASP A 131 -32.58 -3.86 -9.53
C ASP A 131 -32.90 -5.20 -10.20
N LEU A 132 -32.16 -6.27 -9.95
CA LEU A 132 -32.45 -7.63 -10.43
C LEU A 132 -33.78 -8.15 -9.87
N THR A 133 -34.05 -7.91 -8.59
CA THR A 133 -35.33 -8.31 -7.96
C THR A 133 -36.52 -7.58 -8.62
N ARG A 134 -36.39 -6.28 -8.93
CA ARG A 134 -37.42 -5.53 -9.62
C ARG A 134 -37.71 -6.09 -11.03
N ILE A 135 -36.66 -6.45 -11.77
CA ILE A 135 -36.79 -7.04 -13.11
C ILE A 135 -37.46 -8.42 -13.01
N SER A 136 -37.14 -9.24 -12.03
CA SER A 136 -37.74 -10.56 -11.80
C SER A 136 -39.23 -10.45 -11.52
N VAL A 137 -39.65 -9.49 -10.71
CA VAL A 137 -41.07 -9.22 -10.42
C VAL A 137 -41.84 -8.79 -11.68
N LEU A 138 -41.24 -7.93 -12.51
CA LEU A 138 -41.85 -7.47 -13.75
C LEU A 138 -42.10 -8.61 -14.75
N THR A 139 -41.16 -9.56 -14.87
CA THR A 139 -41.31 -10.74 -15.75
C THR A 139 -42.42 -11.69 -15.30
N GLU A 140 -42.75 -11.71 -14.02
CA GLU A 140 -43.86 -12.53 -13.49
C GLU A 140 -45.24 -11.94 -13.83
N TYR A 141 -45.35 -10.61 -13.95
CA TYR A 141 -46.58 -9.90 -14.35
C TYR A 141 -46.84 -9.87 -15.86
N MET A 142 -45.86 -10.21 -16.68
CA MET A 142 -45.94 -10.17 -18.15
C MET A 142 -46.34 -11.56 -18.76
N LYS A 143 -46.70 -12.54 -17.96
CA LYS A 143 -47.28 -13.84 -18.39
C LYS A 143 -48.79 -13.78 -18.31
#